data_aba031d766b1b7d84914ff25a942687e
#
_entry.id   aba031d766b1b7d84914ff25a942687e
#
_cell.length_a   1.000
_cell.length_b   1.000
_cell.length_c   1.000
_cell.angle_alpha   90.00
_cell.angle_beta   90.00
_cell.angle_gamma   90.00
#
_symmetry.space_group_name_H-M   'P 1'
#
loop_
_entity.id
_entity.type
_entity.pdbx_description
1 polymer ?
#
loop_
_entity_poly.entity_id
_entity_poly.type
_entity_poly.pdbx_seq_one_letter_code
_entity_poly.pdbx_strand_id
1 'polypeptide(L)'
;MMKQYGFSWSAALMAFGVGALAWAGPEAVQNVQKPALSGGTPVVFGFGGEGNQEFMLNGKPFQIRGAEMHPQRIPREYWRHRIRTAKAMGLNTIAFYVFWNDHEQPDGSFDFKTGNRDLEGFLKLCQKEGMWVLFRPGPYACGEWDLGGLP
;
A
#
# COMPACT_ATOMS: atom_id res chain seq x y z
N MET A 1 -9.27 38.60 -48.85
CA MET A 1 -9.51 37.22 -49.31
C MET A 1 -8.96 36.29 -48.23
N MET A 2 -9.77 36.03 -47.18
CA MET A 2 -9.37 35.21 -46.01
C MET A 2 -9.83 33.78 -46.28
N LYS A 3 -8.87 32.82 -46.30
CA LYS A 3 -9.16 31.38 -46.35
C LYS A 3 -9.47 30.89 -44.92
N GLN A 4 -10.70 30.47 -44.71
CA GLN A 4 -11.10 29.73 -43.51
C GLN A 4 -10.60 28.30 -43.63
N TYR A 5 -9.76 27.89 -42.68
CA TYR A 5 -9.44 26.48 -42.49
C TYR A 5 -10.45 25.89 -41.51
N GLY A 6 -11.38 25.11 -42.04
CA GLY A 6 -12.31 24.32 -41.24
C GLY A 6 -11.57 23.15 -40.59
N PHE A 7 -11.43 23.18 -39.28
CA PHE A 7 -11.02 22.01 -38.48
C PHE A 7 -12.25 21.17 -38.18
N SER A 8 -12.36 20.03 -38.83
CA SER A 8 -13.37 19.01 -38.52
C SER A 8 -12.90 18.24 -37.28
N TRP A 9 -13.57 18.42 -36.15
CA TRP A 9 -13.44 17.57 -35.00
C TRP A 9 -14.28 16.32 -35.21
N SER A 10 -13.67 15.24 -35.74
CA SER A 10 -14.26 13.91 -35.63
C SER A 10 -14.15 13.47 -34.19
N ALA A 11 -15.25 13.60 -33.45
CA ALA A 11 -15.39 13.07 -32.12
C ALA A 11 -15.36 11.53 -32.18
N ALA A 12 -14.21 10.93 -31.96
CA ALA A 12 -14.13 9.53 -31.64
C ALA A 12 -14.70 9.37 -30.21
N LEU A 13 -15.98 9.01 -30.11
CA LEU A 13 -16.57 8.52 -28.86
C LEU A 13 -15.87 7.20 -28.51
N MET A 14 -14.80 7.25 -27.72
CA MET A 14 -14.40 6.10 -26.93
C MET A 14 -15.45 5.94 -25.85
N ALA A 15 -16.33 4.97 -26.00
CA ALA A 15 -17.19 4.49 -24.95
C ALA A 15 -16.29 3.83 -23.88
N PHE A 16 -15.79 4.64 -22.96
CA PHE A 16 -15.36 4.12 -21.66
C PHE A 16 -16.64 3.59 -21.01
N GLY A 17 -16.78 2.29 -21.00
CA GLY A 17 -17.76 1.63 -20.15
C GLY A 17 -17.47 2.03 -18.70
N VAL A 18 -18.15 3.07 -18.26
CA VAL A 18 -18.31 3.35 -16.84
C VAL A 18 -19.17 2.21 -16.35
N GLY A 19 -18.52 1.09 -16.01
CA GLY A 19 -19.15 0.07 -15.19
C GLY A 19 -19.64 0.81 -13.95
N ALA A 20 -20.96 0.93 -13.80
CA ALA A 20 -21.56 1.38 -12.59
C ALA A 20 -20.93 0.57 -11.46
N LEU A 21 -20.05 1.20 -10.66
CA LEU A 21 -19.67 0.70 -9.36
C LEU A 21 -20.98 0.73 -8.54
N ALA A 22 -21.77 -0.33 -8.69
CA ALA A 22 -22.86 -0.57 -7.78
C ALA A 22 -22.25 -0.62 -6.40
N TRP A 23 -22.64 0.32 -5.56
CA TRP A 23 -22.29 0.31 -4.15
C TRP A 23 -22.85 -1.00 -3.59
N ALA A 24 -21.98 -1.99 -3.47
CA ALA A 24 -22.33 -3.25 -2.84
C ALA A 24 -22.58 -2.91 -1.36
N GLY A 25 -23.82 -3.14 -0.93
CA GLY A 25 -24.19 -2.95 0.47
C GLY A 25 -23.34 -3.80 1.41
N PRO A 26 -23.48 -3.63 2.72
CA PRO A 26 -22.62 -4.28 3.73
C PRO A 26 -22.51 -5.80 3.59
N GLU A 27 -23.43 -6.47 2.93
CA GLU A 27 -23.36 -7.91 2.66
C GLU A 27 -22.35 -8.31 1.57
N ALA A 28 -22.02 -7.42 0.63
CA ALA A 28 -21.07 -7.73 -0.43
C ALA A 28 -19.61 -7.72 0.05
N VAL A 29 -19.33 -7.07 1.17
CA VAL A 29 -18.00 -7.06 1.79
C VAL A 29 -17.69 -8.40 2.49
N GLN A 30 -18.70 -9.22 2.79
CA GLN A 30 -18.54 -10.50 3.49
C GLN A 30 -18.02 -11.63 2.58
N ASN A 31 -18.05 -11.46 1.25
CA ASN A 31 -17.68 -12.50 0.28
C ASN A 31 -16.40 -12.22 -0.52
N VAL A 32 -15.50 -11.38 -0.02
CA VAL A 32 -14.15 -11.30 -0.59
C VAL A 32 -13.42 -12.59 -0.27
N GLN A 33 -13.41 -13.49 -1.24
CA GLN A 33 -12.70 -14.76 -1.16
C GLN A 33 -11.23 -14.48 -0.92
N LYS A 34 -10.74 -14.76 0.29
CA LYS A 34 -9.33 -14.60 0.66
C LYS A 34 -8.47 -15.42 -0.28
N PRO A 35 -7.42 -14.83 -0.86
CA PRO A 35 -6.38 -15.65 -1.48
C PRO A 35 -5.84 -16.61 -0.41
N ALA A 36 -5.84 -17.90 -0.70
CA ALA A 36 -5.23 -18.90 0.16
C ALA A 36 -3.74 -18.61 0.24
N LEU A 37 -3.30 -17.97 1.32
CA LEU A 37 -1.88 -17.85 1.63
C LEU A 37 -1.41 -19.25 2.00
N SER A 38 -0.48 -19.79 1.21
CA SER A 38 0.09 -21.10 1.41
C SER A 38 0.66 -21.25 2.83
N GLY A 39 0.05 -22.08 3.66
CA GLY A 39 0.64 -22.67 4.84
C GLY A 39 0.40 -21.97 6.20
N GLY A 40 -0.40 -20.92 6.31
CA GLY A 40 -0.69 -20.26 7.58
C GLY A 40 -2.18 -20.21 7.92
N THR A 41 -2.52 -20.16 9.21
CA THR A 41 -3.90 -19.85 9.65
C THR A 41 -4.32 -18.50 9.07
N PRO A 42 -5.47 -18.41 8.38
CA PRO A 42 -5.92 -17.15 7.82
C PRO A 42 -6.05 -16.08 8.90
N VAL A 43 -5.46 -14.92 8.67
CA VAL A 43 -5.56 -13.76 9.56
C VAL A 43 -6.78 -12.95 9.13
N VAL A 44 -7.67 -12.65 10.07
CA VAL A 44 -8.89 -11.88 9.83
C VAL A 44 -8.80 -10.56 10.56
N PHE A 45 -8.77 -9.47 9.80
CA PHE A 45 -9.04 -8.13 10.31
C PHE A 45 -10.51 -7.80 10.17
N GLY A 46 -11.04 -7.01 11.09
CA GLY A 46 -12.44 -6.58 11.07
C GLY A 46 -12.69 -5.48 12.08
N PHE A 47 -13.96 -5.12 12.20
CA PHE A 47 -14.46 -4.24 13.24
C PHE A 47 -15.43 -5.01 14.14
N GLY A 48 -15.51 -4.64 15.41
CA GLY A 48 -16.36 -5.28 16.41
C GLY A 48 -16.54 -4.37 17.62
N GLY A 49 -16.95 -4.97 18.75
CA GLY A 49 -17.33 -4.23 19.94
C GLY A 49 -18.70 -3.55 19.82
N GLU A 50 -19.09 -2.81 20.84
CA GLU A 50 -20.33 -2.04 20.82
C GLU A 50 -20.25 -0.96 19.72
N GLY A 51 -21.22 -0.94 18.81
CA GLY A 51 -21.26 -0.01 17.68
C GLY A 51 -20.18 -0.23 16.62
N ASN A 52 -19.51 -1.38 16.58
CA ASN A 52 -18.39 -1.69 15.66
C ASN A 52 -17.24 -0.67 15.68
N GLN A 53 -16.91 -0.15 16.87
CA GLN A 53 -15.88 0.88 17.03
C GLN A 53 -14.50 0.31 17.35
N GLU A 54 -14.38 -0.99 17.56
CA GLU A 54 -13.11 -1.65 17.87
C GLU A 54 -12.51 -2.32 16.63
N PHE A 55 -11.23 -2.09 16.38
CA PHE A 55 -10.49 -2.83 15.38
C PHE A 55 -10.14 -4.22 15.93
N MET A 56 -10.48 -5.27 15.17
CA MET A 56 -10.37 -6.65 15.60
C MET A 56 -9.34 -7.42 14.78
N LEU A 57 -8.59 -8.28 15.46
CA LEU A 57 -7.70 -9.25 14.84
C LEU A 57 -8.12 -10.66 15.32
N ASN A 58 -8.55 -11.50 14.38
CA ASN A 58 -9.03 -12.86 14.69
C ASN A 58 -10.11 -12.88 15.80
N GLY A 59 -11.04 -11.92 15.75
CA GLY A 59 -12.14 -11.80 16.71
C GLY A 59 -11.75 -11.24 18.07
N LYS A 60 -10.55 -10.73 18.26
CA LYS A 60 -10.10 -10.08 19.50
C LYS A 60 -9.76 -8.62 19.25
N PRO A 61 -10.04 -7.71 20.20
CA PRO A 61 -9.61 -6.32 20.09
C PRO A 61 -8.11 -6.20 19.82
N PHE A 62 -7.76 -5.39 18.85
CA PHE A 62 -6.38 -5.18 18.44
C PHE A 62 -6.07 -3.69 18.29
N GLN A 63 -5.26 -3.17 19.18
CA GLN A 63 -4.79 -1.79 19.12
C GLN A 63 -3.57 -1.70 18.21
N ILE A 64 -3.70 -0.96 17.10
CA ILE A 64 -2.57 -0.64 16.22
C ILE A 64 -1.68 0.41 16.93
N ARG A 65 -0.44 0.03 17.22
CA ARG A 65 0.61 0.92 17.71
C ARG A 65 1.69 0.97 16.63
N GLY A 66 1.58 1.95 15.75
CA GLY A 66 2.39 2.05 14.55
C GLY A 66 3.42 3.16 14.60
N ALA A 67 4.47 3.00 13.80
CA ALA A 67 5.41 4.06 13.45
C ALA A 67 5.70 4.01 11.95
N GLU A 68 5.99 5.17 11.37
CA GLU A 68 6.44 5.26 9.99
C GLU A 68 7.92 4.88 9.89
N MET A 69 8.23 4.00 8.95
CA MET A 69 9.59 3.53 8.67
C MET A 69 9.74 3.22 7.19
N HIS A 70 10.14 4.21 6.41
CA HIS A 70 10.33 4.07 4.97
C HIS A 70 11.65 3.35 4.67
N PRO A 71 11.64 2.14 4.08
CA PRO A 71 12.86 1.38 3.81
C PRO A 71 13.85 2.15 2.92
N GLN A 72 13.37 2.97 2.00
CA GLN A 72 14.20 3.77 1.10
C GLN A 72 15.11 4.77 1.84
N ARG A 73 14.70 5.24 3.03
CA ARG A 73 15.44 6.22 3.85
C ARG A 73 16.42 5.56 4.82
N ILE A 74 16.48 4.24 4.86
CA ILE A 74 17.28 3.50 5.83
C ILE A 74 18.17 2.54 5.07
N PRO A 75 19.51 2.58 5.25
CA PRO A 75 20.38 1.56 4.66
C PRO A 75 19.90 0.15 5.02
N ARG A 76 19.87 -0.75 4.04
CA ARG A 76 19.28 -2.10 4.16
C ARG A 76 19.82 -2.89 5.37
N GLU A 77 21.09 -2.77 5.65
CA GLU A 77 21.76 -3.44 6.76
C GLU A 77 21.21 -3.03 8.13
N TYR A 78 20.59 -1.84 8.24
CA TYR A 78 20.00 -1.34 9.49
C TYR A 78 18.50 -1.66 9.63
N TRP A 79 17.82 -2.16 8.61
CA TRP A 79 16.38 -2.44 8.66
C TRP A 79 15.99 -3.29 9.87
N ARG A 80 16.69 -4.41 10.06
CA ARG A 80 16.39 -5.31 11.19
C ARG A 80 16.57 -4.62 12.54
N HIS A 81 17.65 -3.87 12.70
CA HIS A 81 17.91 -3.13 13.91
C HIS A 81 16.79 -2.14 14.20
N ARG A 82 16.36 -1.36 13.23
CA ARG A 82 15.30 -0.35 13.36
C ARG A 82 13.94 -1.00 13.69
N ILE A 83 13.59 -2.08 13.02
CA ILE A 83 12.36 -2.83 13.30
C ILE A 83 12.36 -3.36 14.74
N ARG A 84 13.46 -3.94 15.20
CA ARG A 84 13.59 -4.42 16.58
C ARG A 84 13.55 -3.30 17.60
N THR A 85 14.13 -2.16 17.31
CA THR A 85 14.04 -0.96 18.17
C THR A 85 12.59 -0.51 18.28
N ALA A 86 11.87 -0.40 17.18
CA ALA A 86 10.44 -0.07 17.17
C ALA A 86 9.63 -1.06 18.04
N LYS A 87 9.90 -2.35 17.89
CA LYS A 87 9.25 -3.39 18.70
C LYS A 87 9.58 -3.26 20.19
N ALA A 88 10.83 -2.98 20.54
CA ALA A 88 11.24 -2.76 21.93
C ALA A 88 10.56 -1.53 22.57
N MET A 89 10.19 -0.53 21.76
CA MET A 89 9.39 0.61 22.19
C MET A 89 7.90 0.27 22.38
N GLY A 90 7.49 -0.98 22.16
CA GLY A 90 6.11 -1.43 22.32
C GLY A 90 5.24 -1.24 21.06
N LEU A 91 5.85 -0.92 19.90
CA LEU A 91 5.13 -0.86 18.63
C LEU A 91 4.87 -2.26 18.10
N ASN A 92 3.77 -2.44 17.37
CA ASN A 92 3.39 -3.71 16.76
C ASN A 92 3.18 -3.60 15.24
N THR A 93 3.25 -2.39 14.68
CA THR A 93 2.95 -2.12 13.27
C THR A 93 3.98 -1.14 12.69
N ILE A 94 4.49 -1.46 11.51
CA ILE A 94 5.31 -0.55 10.70
C ILE A 94 4.46 -0.02 9.56
N ALA A 95 4.38 1.31 9.43
CA ALA A 95 3.72 1.97 8.32
C ALA A 95 4.75 2.53 7.35
N PHE A 96 4.52 2.39 6.04
CA PHE A 96 5.40 3.02 5.05
C PHE A 96 4.71 3.21 3.71
N TYR A 97 5.23 4.16 2.94
CA TYR A 97 4.87 4.39 1.54
C TYR A 97 5.83 3.66 0.59
N VAL A 98 5.31 3.37 -0.60
CA VAL A 98 6.15 3.07 -1.77
C VAL A 98 6.37 4.38 -2.53
N PHE A 99 7.61 4.79 -2.68
CA PHE A 99 7.99 5.97 -3.46
C PHE A 99 8.29 5.51 -4.88
N TRP A 100 7.33 5.67 -5.79
CA TRP A 100 7.42 5.11 -7.13
C TRP A 100 8.59 5.66 -7.94
N ASN A 101 8.89 6.96 -7.80
CA ASN A 101 10.03 7.58 -8.46
C ASN A 101 11.41 7.07 -7.97
N ASP A 102 11.49 6.46 -6.78
CA ASP A 102 12.70 5.78 -6.33
C ASP A 102 12.83 4.39 -6.98
N HIS A 103 11.72 3.76 -7.30
CA HIS A 103 11.69 2.43 -7.94
C HIS A 103 11.85 2.51 -9.45
N GLU A 104 11.43 3.61 -10.08
CA GLU A 104 11.55 3.81 -11.51
C GLU A 104 13.02 3.91 -11.95
N GLN A 105 13.34 3.22 -13.04
CA GLN A 105 14.67 3.24 -13.64
C GLN A 105 14.68 4.14 -14.89
N PRO A 106 15.85 4.59 -15.36
CA PRO A 106 15.96 5.46 -16.53
C PRO A 106 15.34 4.90 -17.82
N ASP A 107 15.16 3.58 -17.91
CA ASP A 107 14.54 2.89 -19.04
C ASP A 107 13.02 2.73 -18.89
N GLY A 108 12.43 3.29 -17.83
CA GLY A 108 11.01 3.18 -17.51
C GLY A 108 10.60 1.87 -16.84
N SER A 109 11.52 0.96 -16.58
CA SER A 109 11.26 -0.22 -15.76
C SER A 109 11.21 0.12 -14.26
N PHE A 110 10.69 -0.81 -13.44
CA PHE A 110 10.64 -0.62 -11.99
C PHE A 110 11.46 -1.68 -11.27
N ASP A 111 12.33 -1.24 -10.36
CA ASP A 111 13.13 -2.11 -9.50
C ASP A 111 12.52 -2.20 -8.09
N PHE A 112 12.03 -3.37 -7.71
CA PHE A 112 11.51 -3.68 -6.37
C PHE A 112 12.37 -4.70 -5.63
N LYS A 113 13.64 -4.89 -6.03
CA LYS A 113 14.49 -5.97 -5.52
C LYS A 113 15.87 -5.53 -5.03
N THR A 114 16.40 -4.42 -5.54
CA THR A 114 17.81 -4.05 -5.30
C THR A 114 17.96 -3.09 -4.12
N GLY A 115 18.87 -3.40 -3.20
CA GLY A 115 19.25 -2.53 -2.10
C GLY A 115 18.04 -2.10 -1.24
N ASN A 116 17.85 -0.80 -1.07
CA ASN A 116 16.75 -0.22 -0.30
C ASN A 116 15.39 -0.31 -1.01
N ARG A 117 15.37 -0.66 -2.30
CA ARG A 117 14.18 -0.89 -3.12
C ARG A 117 13.59 -2.29 -2.96
N ASP A 118 14.27 -3.19 -2.25
CA ASP A 118 13.80 -4.56 -2.02
C ASP A 118 12.57 -4.58 -1.08
N LEU A 119 11.43 -4.25 -1.66
CA LEU A 119 10.16 -4.18 -0.99
C LEU A 119 9.73 -5.52 -0.37
N GLU A 120 9.89 -6.60 -1.14
CA GLU A 120 9.56 -7.94 -0.68
C GLU A 120 10.44 -8.36 0.50
N GLY A 121 11.74 -8.08 0.42
CA GLY A 121 12.69 -8.36 1.50
C GLY A 121 12.34 -7.61 2.78
N PHE A 122 11.92 -6.33 2.67
CA PHE A 122 11.49 -5.55 3.82
C PHE A 122 10.22 -6.11 4.46
N LEU A 123 9.21 -6.45 3.65
CA LEU A 123 7.96 -7.06 4.13
C LEU A 123 8.21 -8.39 4.84
N LYS A 124 9.03 -9.27 4.25
CA LYS A 124 9.43 -10.55 4.86
C LYS A 124 10.19 -10.33 6.16
N LEU A 125 11.01 -9.29 6.24
CA LEU A 125 11.74 -8.96 7.46
C LEU A 125 10.77 -8.49 8.57
N CYS A 126 9.81 -7.62 8.27
CA CYS A 126 8.77 -7.23 9.22
C CYS A 126 8.01 -8.45 9.74
N GLN A 127 7.60 -9.34 8.86
CA GLN A 127 6.93 -10.60 9.22
C GLN A 127 7.79 -11.47 10.14
N LYS A 128 9.07 -11.64 9.79
CA LYS A 128 10.03 -12.43 10.59
C LYS A 128 10.25 -11.87 12.00
N GLU A 129 10.24 -10.56 12.14
CA GLU A 129 10.37 -9.88 13.44
C GLU A 129 9.01 -9.78 14.16
N GLY A 130 7.92 -10.30 13.58
CA GLY A 130 6.58 -10.33 14.18
C GLY A 130 5.91 -8.96 14.24
N MET A 131 6.17 -8.11 13.26
CA MET A 131 5.54 -6.80 13.09
C MET A 131 4.46 -6.86 12.01
N TRP A 132 3.34 -6.24 12.27
CA TRP A 132 2.32 -5.96 11.27
C TRP A 132 2.79 -4.83 10.34
N VAL A 133 2.20 -4.77 9.16
CA VAL A 133 2.53 -3.72 8.19
C VAL A 133 1.27 -2.99 7.76
N LEU A 134 1.28 -1.67 7.88
CA LEU A 134 0.34 -0.78 7.24
C LEU A 134 0.96 -0.31 5.91
N PHE A 135 0.66 -1.06 4.87
CA PHE A 135 1.23 -0.85 3.54
C PHE A 135 0.45 0.22 2.77
N ARG A 136 1.15 1.25 2.33
CA ARG A 136 0.59 2.34 1.52
C ARG A 136 1.27 2.36 0.15
N PRO A 137 0.64 1.76 -0.87
CA PRO A 137 1.29 1.50 -2.16
C PRO A 137 1.51 2.76 -3.02
N GLY A 138 0.98 3.89 -2.66
CA GLY A 138 1.07 5.10 -3.48
C GLY A 138 -0.05 5.17 -4.55
N PRO A 139 0.21 5.85 -5.70
CA PRO A 139 1.51 6.42 -6.10
C PRO A 139 1.92 7.71 -5.36
N TYR A 140 0.95 8.50 -4.85
CA TYR A 140 1.26 9.72 -4.10
C TYR A 140 1.59 9.41 -2.64
N ALA A 141 2.68 9.98 -2.14
CA ALA A 141 3.15 9.82 -0.77
C ALA A 141 3.20 11.18 -0.04
N CYS A 142 2.46 11.30 1.07
CA CYS A 142 2.54 12.44 1.99
C CYS A 142 3.68 12.24 3.00
N GLY A 143 4.92 12.16 2.51
CA GLY A 143 6.06 11.79 3.35
C GLY A 143 7.29 12.67 3.14
N GLU A 144 7.11 13.93 2.72
CA GLU A 144 8.23 14.84 2.42
C GLU A 144 9.26 14.19 1.48
N TRP A 145 8.77 13.64 0.39
CA TRP A 145 9.55 13.04 -0.67
C TRP A 145 9.36 13.83 -1.97
N ASP A 146 10.42 13.91 -2.78
CA ASP A 146 10.40 14.64 -4.04
C ASP A 146 9.20 14.25 -4.91
N LEU A 147 8.52 15.25 -5.46
CA LEU A 147 7.31 15.10 -6.28
C LEU A 147 6.20 14.25 -5.61
N GLY A 148 6.20 14.10 -4.28
CA GLY A 148 5.26 13.21 -3.60
C GLY A 148 5.44 11.73 -3.98
N GLY A 149 6.62 11.33 -4.45
CA GLY A 149 6.92 9.97 -4.86
C GLY A 149 6.37 9.57 -6.23
N LEU A 150 5.79 10.52 -6.99
CA LEU A 150 5.32 10.24 -8.36
C LEU A 150 6.51 10.06 -9.31
N PRO A 151 6.39 9.14 -10.30
CA PRO A 151 7.37 8.97 -11.37
C PRO A 151 7.52 10.22 -12.23
#